data_483061be78693ca8229d35222ba43972
#
_entry.id   483061be78693ca8229d35222ba43972
#
_cell.length_a   1.000
_cell.length_b   1.000
_cell.length_c   1.000
_cell.angle_alpha   90.00
_cell.angle_beta   90.00
_cell.angle_gamma   90.00
#
_symmetry.space_group_name_H-M   'P 1'
#
loop_
_entity.id
_entity.type
_entity.pdbx_description
1 polymer ?
#
loop_
_entity_poly.entity_id
_entity_poly.type
_entity_poly.pdbx_seq_one_letter_code
_entity_poly.pdbx_strand_id
1 'polypeptide(L)'
;MNKKDISQLYTLLSTGSNGKLDLVARKEGFCTLEAKGLVKRYGKRTVVNDVNFNVTQGEIVGLLGPNGAGKTTSFYMTTGLVLPNAGRVYVVDEALADNDEHKWKEITDYPVYKRAHTDVGIGYLAQEASVFRKMSVEDNIFSVLEMRKLKKDISQQTIDHLTAIYEMPELSEKLAAFPRPEKYSEYDWKRLMTEDLIHEFRLNKVRKNLGDQLSGGERRRCEIARCVAISPRFIMLDEPFAGVDPIAVEDIQFIVWDLKKRNIGILITDHNVQETLCITDRAYLLFEGRILFEGTPEELAANKVVRENYLSNSFVLKKKDFAKLAIERQKKDKGEENEATD
;
A
#
# COMPACT_ATOMS: atom_id res chain seq x y z
N MET A 1 21.81 -14.96 11.82
CA MET A 1 21.39 -16.24 11.18
C MET A 1 21.66 -16.18 9.67
N ASN A 2 21.87 -17.32 9.00
CA ASN A 2 21.94 -17.35 7.53
C ASN A 2 20.54 -17.34 6.87
N LYS A 3 20.46 -17.15 5.53
CA LYS A 3 19.17 -17.09 4.80
C LYS A 3 18.30 -18.34 4.98
N LYS A 4 18.92 -19.54 5.03
CA LYS A 4 18.22 -20.83 5.17
C LYS A 4 17.58 -20.96 6.55
N ASP A 5 18.36 -20.61 7.58
CA ASP A 5 17.88 -20.64 8.97
C ASP A 5 16.71 -19.68 9.17
N ILE A 6 16.76 -18.47 8.59
CA ILE A 6 15.69 -17.47 8.64
C ILE A 6 14.41 -17.99 7.98
N SER A 7 14.51 -18.61 6.80
CA SER A 7 13.35 -19.16 6.11
C SER A 7 12.69 -20.30 6.88
N GLN A 8 13.51 -21.16 7.51
CA GLN A 8 13.02 -22.22 8.38
C GLN A 8 12.37 -21.68 9.65
N LEU A 9 13.00 -20.68 10.28
CA LEU A 9 12.46 -19.98 11.45
C LEU A 9 11.12 -19.32 11.11
N TYR A 10 11.03 -18.60 9.97
CA TYR A 10 9.79 -18.00 9.51
C TYR A 10 8.66 -19.03 9.39
N THR A 11 8.94 -20.18 8.78
CA THR A 11 7.94 -21.25 8.62
C THR A 11 7.41 -21.74 9.98
N LEU A 12 8.28 -21.92 10.97
CA LEU A 12 7.88 -22.34 12.32
C LEU A 12 7.04 -21.25 13.02
N LEU A 13 7.48 -20.00 12.96
CA LEU A 13 6.78 -18.89 13.58
C LEU A 13 5.39 -18.64 12.93
N SER A 14 5.33 -18.71 11.59
CA SER A 14 4.05 -18.52 10.86
C SER A 14 3.05 -19.64 11.18
N THR A 15 3.52 -20.88 11.40
CA THR A 15 2.66 -21.99 11.87
C THR A 15 2.01 -21.64 13.21
N GLY A 16 2.78 -21.13 14.18
CA GLY A 16 2.26 -20.71 15.50
C GLY A 16 1.34 -19.48 15.44
N SER A 17 1.42 -18.68 14.35
CA SER A 17 0.58 -17.48 14.13
C SER A 17 -0.56 -17.70 13.13
N ASN A 18 -1.00 -18.94 12.90
CA ASN A 18 -2.04 -19.24 11.90
C ASN A 18 -1.71 -18.73 10.49
N GLY A 19 -0.44 -18.75 10.09
CA GLY A 19 0.03 -18.47 8.75
C GLY A 19 0.44 -17.02 8.46
N LYS A 20 0.31 -16.08 9.40
CA LYS A 20 0.66 -14.67 9.18
C LYS A 20 1.34 -14.06 10.40
N LEU A 21 2.51 -13.44 10.21
CA LEU A 21 3.28 -12.81 11.29
C LEU A 21 3.04 -11.30 11.43
N ASP A 22 2.69 -10.62 10.34
CA ASP A 22 2.48 -9.15 10.29
C ASP A 22 3.65 -8.36 10.88
N LEU A 23 4.89 -8.72 10.50
CA LEU A 23 6.12 -8.16 11.09
C LEU A 23 6.39 -6.71 10.67
N VAL A 24 5.86 -6.29 9.54
CA VAL A 24 5.98 -4.89 9.11
C VAL A 24 5.04 -4.04 9.95
N ALA A 25 5.62 -3.19 10.81
CA ALA A 25 4.89 -2.39 11.78
C ALA A 25 3.75 -1.59 11.12
N ARG A 26 2.56 -1.69 11.71
CA ARG A 26 1.45 -0.80 11.41
C ARG A 26 1.74 0.56 12.02
N LYS A 27 1.49 1.63 11.29
CA LYS A 27 1.55 2.97 11.87
C LYS A 27 0.28 3.19 12.69
N GLU A 28 0.45 3.23 14.00
CA GLU A 28 -0.61 3.68 14.90
C GLU A 28 -0.91 5.15 14.66
N GLY A 29 -2.09 5.57 15.08
CA GLY A 29 -2.57 6.92 14.93
C GLY A 29 -3.66 7.06 13.87
N PHE A 30 -4.20 8.25 13.79
CA PHE A 30 -5.26 8.59 12.87
C PHE A 30 -4.85 9.89 12.17
N CYS A 31 -4.14 9.74 11.04
CA CYS A 31 -3.66 10.88 10.28
C CYS A 31 -4.40 10.99 8.95
N THR A 32 -4.52 12.22 8.48
CA THR A 32 -5.05 12.58 7.16
C THR A 32 -3.95 13.23 6.34
N LEU A 33 -3.74 12.74 5.11
CA LEU A 33 -2.94 13.42 4.09
C LEU A 33 -3.86 14.37 3.35
N GLU A 34 -3.57 15.67 3.41
CA GLU A 34 -4.45 16.71 2.87
C GLU A 34 -3.73 17.59 1.86
N ALA A 35 -4.36 17.79 0.71
CA ALA A 35 -3.96 18.74 -0.33
C ALA A 35 -4.96 19.88 -0.37
N LYS A 36 -4.49 21.12 -0.16
CA LYS A 36 -5.33 22.34 -0.11
C LYS A 36 -4.93 23.34 -1.19
N GLY A 37 -5.89 23.73 -2.02
CA GLY A 37 -5.76 24.81 -2.98
C GLY A 37 -4.67 24.59 -4.02
N LEU A 38 -4.38 23.33 -4.41
CA LEU A 38 -3.27 23.02 -5.30
C LEU A 38 -3.45 23.67 -6.67
N VAL A 39 -2.43 24.39 -7.11
CA VAL A 39 -2.35 24.99 -8.45
C VAL A 39 -1.05 24.60 -9.10
N LYS A 40 -1.12 24.14 -10.37
CA LYS A 40 0.05 23.91 -11.21
C LYS A 40 -0.11 24.49 -12.60
N ARG A 41 0.90 25.25 -13.00
CA ARG A 41 1.00 25.87 -14.34
C ARG A 41 2.26 25.41 -15.02
N TYR A 42 2.14 25.09 -16.31
CA TYR A 42 3.25 24.83 -17.21
C TYR A 42 3.18 25.86 -18.33
N GLY A 43 4.08 26.82 -18.30
CA GLY A 43 4.02 27.99 -19.18
C GLY A 43 2.71 28.76 -18.99
N LYS A 44 1.92 28.89 -20.05
CA LYS A 44 0.62 29.57 -20.03
C LYS A 44 -0.56 28.67 -19.63
N ARG A 45 -0.34 27.34 -19.57
CA ARG A 45 -1.43 26.36 -19.29
C ARG A 45 -1.51 26.07 -17.79
N THR A 46 -2.64 26.33 -17.18
CA THR A 46 -2.97 25.84 -15.84
C THR A 46 -3.54 24.42 -15.98
N VAL A 47 -2.83 23.43 -15.41
CA VAL A 47 -3.19 22.01 -15.49
C VAL A 47 -3.96 21.57 -14.25
N VAL A 48 -3.64 22.15 -13.10
CA VAL A 48 -4.35 21.97 -11.83
C VAL A 48 -4.70 23.35 -11.29
N ASN A 49 -5.96 23.56 -10.90
CA ASN A 49 -6.50 24.87 -10.55
C ASN A 49 -7.42 24.76 -9.34
N ASP A 50 -6.89 25.09 -8.17
CA ASP A 50 -7.58 25.07 -6.89
C ASP A 50 -8.14 23.67 -6.52
N VAL A 51 -7.29 22.64 -6.62
CA VAL A 51 -7.66 21.27 -6.32
C VAL A 51 -7.45 20.98 -4.83
N ASN A 52 -8.52 20.47 -4.21
CA ASN A 52 -8.58 20.08 -2.81
C ASN A 52 -8.97 18.59 -2.72
N PHE A 53 -8.21 17.81 -1.98
CA PHE A 53 -8.55 16.42 -1.66
C PHE A 53 -7.80 15.97 -0.42
N ASN A 54 -8.31 14.92 0.20
CA ASN A 54 -7.64 14.29 1.33
C ASN A 54 -7.79 12.78 1.29
N VAL A 55 -6.98 12.08 2.07
CA VAL A 55 -7.10 10.65 2.37
C VAL A 55 -6.69 10.40 3.80
N THR A 56 -7.54 9.67 4.53
CA THR A 56 -7.31 9.32 5.93
C THR A 56 -6.74 7.91 6.05
N GLN A 57 -5.97 7.62 7.10
CA GLN A 57 -5.51 6.26 7.37
C GLN A 57 -6.70 5.30 7.48
N GLY A 58 -6.57 4.11 6.90
CA GLY A 58 -7.65 3.12 6.85
C GLY A 58 -8.75 3.39 5.82
N GLU A 59 -8.50 4.29 4.87
CA GLU A 59 -9.43 4.65 3.80
C GLU A 59 -8.81 4.43 2.42
N ILE A 60 -9.64 4.05 1.44
CA ILE A 60 -9.27 3.99 0.02
C ILE A 60 -10.02 5.09 -0.73
N VAL A 61 -9.29 6.06 -1.27
CA VAL A 61 -9.83 7.20 -2.01
C VAL A 61 -9.44 7.12 -3.48
N GLY A 62 -10.42 7.25 -4.37
CA GLY A 62 -10.19 7.34 -5.82
C GLY A 62 -9.98 8.78 -6.27
N LEU A 63 -8.98 9.05 -7.13
CA LEU A 63 -8.86 10.29 -7.87
C LEU A 63 -9.06 10.01 -9.35
N LEU A 64 -10.27 10.21 -9.83
CA LEU A 64 -10.75 9.83 -11.15
C LEU A 64 -10.80 11.05 -12.08
N GLY A 65 -10.96 10.81 -13.37
CA GLY A 65 -11.11 11.85 -14.37
C GLY A 65 -10.53 11.45 -15.72
N PRO A 66 -10.87 12.16 -16.80
CA PRO A 66 -10.36 11.90 -18.14
C PRO A 66 -8.84 12.15 -18.24
N ASN A 67 -8.26 11.73 -19.37
CA ASN A 67 -6.85 12.03 -19.66
C ASN A 67 -6.64 13.54 -19.77
N GLY A 68 -5.57 14.03 -19.15
CA GLY A 68 -5.28 15.46 -19.10
C GLY A 68 -6.06 16.27 -18.07
N ALA A 69 -6.92 15.64 -17.25
CA ALA A 69 -7.66 16.33 -16.18
C ALA A 69 -6.78 16.87 -15.04
N GLY A 70 -5.52 16.45 -14.93
CA GLY A 70 -4.59 16.89 -13.88
C GLY A 70 -4.32 15.85 -12.79
N LYS A 71 -4.84 14.60 -12.90
CA LYS A 71 -4.68 13.55 -11.90
C LYS A 71 -3.21 13.29 -11.53
N THR A 72 -2.40 12.87 -12.48
CA THR A 72 -0.96 12.58 -12.27
C THR A 72 -0.20 13.80 -11.74
N THR A 73 -0.55 15.00 -12.20
CA THR A 73 0.07 16.25 -11.70
C THR A 73 -0.28 16.47 -10.22
N SER A 74 -1.54 16.25 -9.83
CA SER A 74 -1.98 16.35 -8.42
C SER A 74 -1.26 15.31 -7.55
N PHE A 75 -1.12 14.07 -8.03
CA PHE A 75 -0.30 13.04 -7.40
C PHE A 75 1.16 13.48 -7.23
N TYR A 76 1.78 13.99 -8.27
CA TYR A 76 3.18 14.42 -8.22
C TYR A 76 3.42 15.59 -7.26
N MET A 77 2.45 16.49 -7.11
CA MET A 77 2.52 17.54 -6.10
C MET A 77 2.41 16.95 -4.67
N THR A 78 1.56 15.95 -4.48
CA THR A 78 1.37 15.30 -3.18
C THR A 78 2.54 14.38 -2.81
N THR A 79 3.19 13.73 -3.77
CA THR A 79 4.40 12.92 -3.53
C THR A 79 5.69 13.74 -3.44
N GLY A 80 5.67 15.01 -3.85
CA GLY A 80 6.85 15.88 -3.87
C GLY A 80 7.73 15.75 -5.11
N LEU A 81 7.25 15.06 -6.14
CA LEU A 81 7.92 14.99 -7.45
C LEU A 81 7.82 16.32 -8.21
N VAL A 82 6.77 17.08 -7.96
CA VAL A 82 6.52 18.39 -8.57
C VAL A 82 6.09 19.36 -7.46
N LEU A 83 6.67 20.54 -7.41
CA LEU A 83 6.22 21.59 -6.51
C LEU A 83 4.99 22.31 -7.09
N PRO A 84 3.97 22.61 -6.28
CA PRO A 84 2.83 23.42 -6.70
C PRO A 84 3.23 24.87 -6.91
N ASN A 85 2.51 25.60 -7.76
CA ASN A 85 2.66 27.06 -7.90
C ASN A 85 1.91 27.81 -6.79
N ALA A 86 0.84 27.21 -6.26
CA ALA A 86 0.10 27.66 -5.09
C ALA A 86 -0.59 26.46 -4.42
N GLY A 87 -1.08 26.67 -3.21
CA GLY A 87 -1.64 25.61 -2.37
C GLY A 87 -0.58 24.89 -1.56
N ARG A 88 -1.03 23.97 -0.69
CA ARG A 88 -0.17 23.29 0.29
C ARG A 88 -0.57 21.85 0.47
N VAL A 89 0.39 21.05 0.96
CA VAL A 89 0.18 19.64 1.33
C VAL A 89 0.53 19.46 2.80
N TYR A 90 -0.35 18.79 3.54
CA TYR A 90 -0.21 18.57 4.98
C TYR A 90 -0.35 17.09 5.32
N VAL A 91 0.28 16.70 6.41
CA VAL A 91 -0.12 15.53 7.21
C VAL A 91 -0.76 16.07 8.48
N VAL A 92 -2.02 15.73 8.69
CA VAL A 92 -2.83 16.19 9.81
C VAL A 92 -2.95 15.05 10.81
N ASP A 93 -2.58 15.28 12.06
CA ASP A 93 -2.80 14.32 13.14
C ASP A 93 -4.17 14.55 13.76
N GLU A 94 -5.14 13.71 13.43
CA GLU A 94 -6.54 13.85 13.87
C GLU A 94 -6.76 13.53 15.36
N ALA A 95 -5.75 12.94 16.03
CA ALA A 95 -5.78 12.70 17.46
C ALA A 95 -5.51 13.97 18.29
N LEU A 96 -4.94 15.00 17.67
CA LEU A 96 -4.61 16.25 18.33
C LEU A 96 -5.78 17.26 18.21
N ALA A 97 -5.92 18.12 19.21
CA ALA A 97 -6.90 19.19 19.21
C ALA A 97 -6.63 20.23 18.10
N ASP A 98 -7.68 20.91 17.62
CA ASP A 98 -7.56 21.87 16.49
C ASP A 98 -6.61 23.05 16.77
N ASN A 99 -6.42 23.40 18.02
CA ASN A 99 -5.51 24.46 18.47
C ASN A 99 -4.08 23.96 18.79
N ASP A 100 -3.79 22.66 18.60
CA ASP A 100 -2.45 22.14 18.80
C ASP A 100 -1.58 22.50 17.59
N GLU A 101 -0.43 23.13 17.85
CA GLU A 101 0.54 23.56 16.83
C GLU A 101 1.15 22.40 16.03
N HIS A 102 1.15 21.19 16.60
CA HIS A 102 1.69 19.98 15.96
C HIS A 102 0.67 19.21 15.13
N LYS A 103 -0.63 19.59 15.18
CA LYS A 103 -1.70 18.94 14.43
C LYS A 103 -1.44 18.97 12.91
N TRP A 104 -0.97 20.10 12.39
CA TRP A 104 -0.79 20.35 10.97
C TRP A 104 0.68 20.37 10.59
N LYS A 105 1.20 19.27 10.04
CA LYS A 105 2.56 19.19 9.53
C LYS A 105 2.57 19.52 8.04
N GLU A 106 3.01 20.72 7.68
CA GLU A 106 3.18 21.10 6.28
C GLU A 106 4.38 20.35 5.66
N ILE A 107 4.13 19.74 4.49
CA ILE A 107 5.13 18.96 3.75
C ILE A 107 5.32 19.44 2.32
N THR A 108 4.76 20.59 1.95
CA THR A 108 4.74 21.13 0.57
C THR A 108 6.12 21.15 -0.06
N ASP A 109 7.13 21.64 0.67
CA ASP A 109 8.51 21.78 0.17
C ASP A 109 9.39 20.55 0.48
N TYR A 110 8.81 19.48 1.05
CA TYR A 110 9.58 18.27 1.33
C TYR A 110 9.85 17.51 0.04
N PRO A 111 11.13 17.20 -0.25
CA PRO A 111 11.46 16.32 -1.37
C PRO A 111 10.94 14.89 -1.10
N VAL A 112 10.81 14.09 -2.16
CA VAL A 112 10.25 12.73 -2.14
C VAL A 112 10.80 11.87 -1.01
N TYR A 113 12.14 11.85 -0.81
CA TYR A 113 12.76 11.02 0.23
C TYR A 113 12.36 11.41 1.66
N LYS A 114 12.09 12.70 1.92
CA LYS A 114 11.58 13.15 3.23
C LYS A 114 10.11 12.75 3.42
N ARG A 115 9.31 12.77 2.35
CA ARG A 115 7.91 12.32 2.40
C ARG A 115 7.81 10.81 2.57
N ALA A 116 8.75 10.04 2.02
CA ALA A 116 8.84 8.59 2.23
C ALA A 116 9.35 8.21 3.64
N HIS A 117 9.99 9.15 4.35
CA HIS A 117 10.49 8.90 5.71
C HIS A 117 9.36 8.60 6.69
N THR A 118 9.67 7.83 7.75
CA THR A 118 8.71 7.36 8.75
C THR A 118 7.85 8.43 9.40
N ASP A 119 8.37 9.66 9.50
CA ASP A 119 7.64 10.79 10.12
C ASP A 119 6.45 11.28 9.28
N VAL A 120 6.52 11.14 7.95
CA VAL A 120 5.46 11.48 7.00
C VAL A 120 4.81 10.20 6.50
N GLY A 121 5.60 9.26 6.00
CA GLY A 121 5.18 7.90 5.65
C GLY A 121 4.36 7.82 4.37
N ILE A 122 4.75 8.49 3.29
CA ILE A 122 4.11 8.37 1.98
C ILE A 122 4.89 7.38 1.12
N GLY A 123 4.28 6.23 0.81
CA GLY A 123 4.72 5.31 -0.23
C GLY A 123 4.14 5.72 -1.59
N TYR A 124 4.96 5.64 -2.64
CA TYR A 124 4.51 5.94 -4.00
C TYR A 124 4.78 4.79 -4.95
N LEU A 125 3.76 4.35 -5.64
CA LEU A 125 3.81 3.34 -6.67
C LEU A 125 3.53 4.01 -8.03
N ALA A 126 4.57 4.19 -8.82
CA ALA A 126 4.49 4.81 -10.14
C ALA A 126 3.75 3.91 -11.15
N GLN A 127 3.24 4.52 -12.22
CA GLN A 127 2.70 3.82 -13.38
C GLN A 127 3.76 2.96 -14.07
N GLU A 128 4.99 3.48 -14.20
CA GLU A 128 6.11 2.74 -14.77
C GLU A 128 6.70 1.74 -13.77
N ALA A 129 7.19 0.61 -14.30
CA ALA A 129 7.77 -0.45 -13.48
C ALA A 129 9.01 0.03 -12.70
N SER A 130 8.95 -0.13 -11.37
CA SER A 130 9.97 0.34 -10.42
C SER A 130 10.87 -0.78 -9.87
N VAL A 131 10.65 -2.04 -10.23
CA VAL A 131 11.49 -3.15 -9.78
C VAL A 131 12.91 -3.07 -10.35
N PHE A 132 13.89 -3.42 -9.54
CA PHE A 132 15.26 -3.61 -10.01
C PHE A 132 15.34 -4.87 -10.88
N ARG A 133 15.43 -4.67 -12.19
CA ARG A 133 15.29 -5.72 -13.21
C ARG A 133 16.28 -6.89 -13.04
N LYS A 134 17.49 -6.63 -12.57
CA LYS A 134 18.59 -7.61 -12.41
C LYS A 134 18.75 -8.10 -10.96
N MET A 135 17.80 -7.81 -10.10
CA MET A 135 17.74 -8.35 -8.75
C MET A 135 16.59 -9.34 -8.63
N SER A 136 16.76 -10.35 -7.76
CA SER A 136 15.68 -11.27 -7.44
C SER A 136 14.54 -10.55 -6.73
N VAL A 137 13.34 -11.14 -6.70
CA VAL A 137 12.20 -10.61 -5.91
C VAL A 137 12.60 -10.43 -4.44
N GLU A 138 13.26 -11.44 -3.87
CA GLU A 138 13.76 -11.40 -2.50
C GLU A 138 14.71 -10.22 -2.27
N ASP A 139 15.66 -10.02 -3.17
CA ASP A 139 16.63 -8.91 -3.03
C ASP A 139 16.00 -7.55 -3.34
N ASN A 140 15.00 -7.48 -4.21
CA ASN A 140 14.21 -6.28 -4.44
C ASN A 140 13.50 -5.79 -3.15
N ILE A 141 12.90 -6.70 -2.39
CA ILE A 141 12.22 -6.37 -1.14
C ILE A 141 13.24 -6.07 -0.05
N PHE A 142 14.26 -6.93 0.10
CA PHE A 142 15.29 -6.79 1.11
C PHE A 142 16.06 -5.47 1.00
N SER A 143 16.38 -5.02 -0.23
CA SER A 143 17.12 -3.76 -0.46
C SER A 143 16.43 -2.54 0.15
N VAL A 144 15.09 -2.52 0.15
CA VAL A 144 14.32 -1.43 0.77
C VAL A 144 14.41 -1.50 2.30
N LEU A 145 14.30 -2.69 2.87
CA LEU A 145 14.45 -2.90 4.31
C LEU A 145 15.88 -2.60 4.79
N GLU A 146 16.89 -2.86 3.95
CA GLU A 146 18.30 -2.59 4.27
C GLU A 146 18.55 -1.10 4.52
N MET A 147 17.87 -0.20 3.81
CA MET A 147 17.97 1.25 3.98
C MET A 147 17.30 1.76 5.25
N ARG A 148 16.49 0.95 5.95
CA ARG A 148 15.79 1.35 7.18
C ARG A 148 16.63 1.04 8.42
N LYS A 149 16.49 1.89 9.45
CA LYS A 149 17.00 1.64 10.82
C LYS A 149 15.85 1.06 11.64
N LEU A 150 15.78 -0.27 11.76
CA LEU A 150 14.65 -0.94 12.38
C LEU A 150 14.63 -0.96 13.91
N LYS A 151 15.76 -0.74 14.60
CA LYS A 151 15.86 -0.89 16.09
C LYS A 151 14.79 -0.14 16.90
N LYS A 152 14.18 0.92 16.33
CA LYS A 152 13.11 1.69 16.98
C LYS A 152 11.70 1.32 16.47
N ASP A 153 11.62 0.52 15.40
CA ASP A 153 10.35 0.24 14.71
C ASP A 153 9.74 -1.10 15.13
N ILE A 154 10.52 -1.98 15.81
CA ILE A 154 10.00 -3.25 16.33
C ILE A 154 9.31 -2.98 17.66
N SER A 155 8.01 -3.20 17.70
CA SER A 155 7.22 -3.00 18.92
C SER A 155 7.47 -4.11 19.94
N GLN A 156 7.35 -3.78 21.23
CA GLN A 156 7.40 -4.78 22.29
C GLN A 156 6.33 -5.86 22.10
N GLN A 157 5.14 -5.47 21.64
CA GLN A 157 4.05 -6.41 21.33
C GLN A 157 4.45 -7.46 20.28
N THR A 158 5.22 -7.07 19.25
CA THR A 158 5.75 -8.01 18.25
C THR A 158 6.71 -9.01 18.89
N ILE A 159 7.62 -8.53 19.75
CA ILE A 159 8.56 -9.39 20.47
C ILE A 159 7.81 -10.36 21.39
N ASP A 160 6.86 -9.87 22.18
CA ASP A 160 6.06 -10.66 23.09
C ASP A 160 5.22 -11.72 22.36
N HIS A 161 4.63 -11.34 21.23
CA HIS A 161 3.88 -12.30 20.38
C HIS A 161 4.78 -13.42 19.86
N LEU A 162 5.94 -13.09 19.30
CA LEU A 162 6.88 -14.11 18.83
C LEU A 162 7.42 -14.96 19.99
N THR A 163 7.67 -14.37 21.15
CA THR A 163 8.13 -15.10 22.35
C THR A 163 7.08 -16.12 22.81
N ALA A 164 5.79 -15.75 22.77
CA ALA A 164 4.72 -16.68 23.09
C ALA A 164 4.69 -17.91 22.15
N ILE A 165 5.05 -17.74 20.86
CA ILE A 165 5.15 -18.86 19.91
C ILE A 165 6.29 -19.81 20.30
N TYR A 166 7.43 -19.30 20.80
CA TYR A 166 8.52 -20.13 21.31
C TYR A 166 8.14 -20.98 22.51
N GLU A 167 7.09 -20.61 23.23
CA GLU A 167 6.59 -21.33 24.42
C GLU A 167 5.49 -22.33 24.09
N MET A 168 5.03 -22.41 22.84
CA MET A 168 4.05 -23.42 22.41
C MET A 168 4.65 -24.82 22.45
N PRO A 169 4.01 -25.78 23.15
CA PRO A 169 4.57 -27.13 23.35
C PRO A 169 4.96 -27.84 22.04
N GLU A 170 4.14 -27.68 20.99
CA GLU A 170 4.34 -28.32 19.68
C GLU A 170 5.50 -27.70 18.84
N LEU A 171 5.96 -26.50 19.19
CA LEU A 171 6.98 -25.77 18.46
C LEU A 171 8.25 -25.53 19.26
N SER A 172 8.18 -25.56 20.60
CA SER A 172 9.27 -25.17 21.50
C SER A 172 10.55 -25.95 21.27
N GLU A 173 10.49 -27.28 21.06
CA GLU A 173 11.66 -28.12 20.76
C GLU A 173 12.34 -27.73 19.45
N LYS A 174 11.55 -27.49 18.39
CA LYS A 174 12.06 -27.08 17.08
C LYS A 174 12.64 -25.67 17.09
N LEU A 175 12.00 -24.76 17.83
CA LEU A 175 12.42 -23.36 17.97
C LEU A 175 13.64 -23.20 18.89
N ALA A 176 13.93 -24.17 19.76
CA ALA A 176 15.11 -24.15 20.62
C ALA A 176 16.45 -24.08 19.85
N ALA A 177 16.45 -24.49 18.58
CA ALA A 177 17.62 -24.36 17.68
C ALA A 177 17.89 -22.92 17.22
N PHE A 178 16.97 -21.99 17.43
CA PHE A 178 17.06 -20.60 16.98
C PHE A 178 17.19 -19.64 18.18
N PRO A 179 17.85 -18.47 17.99
CA PRO A 179 17.90 -17.46 19.04
C PRO A 179 16.49 -16.95 19.33
N ARG A 180 16.22 -16.51 20.57
CA ARG A 180 14.95 -15.89 20.94
C ARG A 180 14.80 -14.48 20.32
N PRO A 181 13.56 -13.96 20.13
CA PRO A 181 13.28 -12.69 19.45
C PRO A 181 14.07 -11.49 19.98
N GLU A 182 14.32 -11.41 21.29
CA GLU A 182 15.06 -10.33 21.94
C GLU A 182 16.55 -10.30 21.51
N LYS A 183 17.06 -11.42 21.00
CA LYS A 183 18.45 -11.58 20.54
C LYS A 183 18.61 -11.42 19.03
N TYR A 184 17.52 -11.19 18.29
CA TYR A 184 17.62 -11.00 16.84
C TYR A 184 18.43 -9.75 16.53
N SER A 185 19.37 -9.89 15.62
CA SER A 185 20.07 -8.76 15.02
C SER A 185 19.14 -7.96 14.11
N GLU A 186 19.51 -6.74 13.77
CA GLU A 186 18.77 -5.95 12.79
C GLU A 186 18.68 -6.65 11.42
N TYR A 187 19.71 -7.39 11.05
CA TYR A 187 19.73 -8.24 9.84
C TYR A 187 18.69 -9.36 9.93
N ASP A 188 18.58 -10.04 11.06
CA ASP A 188 17.61 -11.12 11.25
C ASP A 188 16.18 -10.60 11.12
N TRP A 189 15.88 -9.46 11.74
CA TRP A 189 14.58 -8.80 11.62
C TRP A 189 14.25 -8.43 10.17
N LYS A 190 15.19 -7.81 9.44
CA LYS A 190 15.02 -7.45 8.03
C LYS A 190 14.75 -8.66 7.15
N ARG A 191 15.44 -9.76 7.41
CA ARG A 191 15.24 -11.03 6.69
C ARG A 191 13.89 -11.67 7.01
N LEU A 192 13.48 -11.71 8.27
CA LEU A 192 12.14 -12.19 8.66
C LEU A 192 11.02 -11.35 8.04
N MET A 193 11.16 -10.04 8.04
CA MET A 193 10.22 -9.15 7.36
C MET A 193 10.19 -9.38 5.84
N THR A 194 11.33 -9.72 5.22
CA THR A 194 11.37 -10.09 3.80
C THR A 194 10.59 -11.37 3.55
N GLU A 195 10.75 -12.39 4.38
CA GLU A 195 9.98 -13.65 4.29
C GLU A 195 8.47 -13.36 4.45
N ASP A 196 8.11 -12.55 5.45
CA ASP A 196 6.72 -12.18 5.72
C ASP A 196 6.07 -11.48 4.51
N LEU A 197 6.75 -10.50 3.92
CA LEU A 197 6.28 -9.80 2.72
C LEU A 197 6.20 -10.73 1.49
N ILE A 198 7.19 -11.62 1.29
CA ILE A 198 7.16 -12.59 0.18
C ILE A 198 5.95 -13.50 0.30
N HIS A 199 5.67 -13.98 1.50
CA HIS A 199 4.53 -14.86 1.77
C HIS A 199 3.22 -14.11 1.59
N GLU A 200 3.08 -12.95 2.21
CA GLU A 200 1.89 -12.12 2.17
C GLU A 200 1.49 -11.74 0.74
N PHE A 201 2.47 -11.31 -0.07
CA PHE A 201 2.24 -10.90 -1.46
C PHE A 201 2.26 -12.07 -2.45
N ARG A 202 2.23 -13.34 -1.95
CA ARG A 202 2.20 -14.57 -2.77
C ARG A 202 3.33 -14.63 -3.80
N LEU A 203 4.54 -14.25 -3.39
CA LEU A 203 5.73 -14.20 -4.24
C LEU A 203 6.66 -15.41 -4.05
N ASN A 204 6.27 -16.40 -3.23
CA ASN A 204 7.09 -17.58 -2.89
C ASN A 204 7.61 -18.32 -4.13
N LYS A 205 6.72 -18.56 -5.12
CA LYS A 205 7.06 -19.32 -6.34
C LYS A 205 8.09 -18.61 -7.21
N VAL A 206 8.12 -17.26 -7.16
CA VAL A 206 8.98 -16.43 -8.01
C VAL A 206 10.08 -15.69 -7.22
N ARG A 207 10.27 -16.02 -5.94
CA ARG A 207 11.19 -15.31 -5.04
C ARG A 207 12.63 -15.18 -5.57
N LYS A 208 13.10 -16.14 -6.36
CA LYS A 208 14.44 -16.17 -6.97
C LYS A 208 14.45 -15.61 -8.40
N ASN A 209 13.30 -15.38 -9.01
CA ASN A 209 13.23 -14.81 -10.36
C ASN A 209 13.73 -13.38 -10.35
N LEU A 210 14.40 -12.97 -11.42
CA LEU A 210 14.82 -11.60 -11.62
C LEU A 210 13.61 -10.70 -11.97
N GLY A 211 13.70 -9.43 -11.66
CA GLY A 211 12.61 -8.48 -11.89
C GLY A 211 12.15 -8.37 -13.34
N ASP A 212 13.04 -8.64 -14.32
CA ASP A 212 12.72 -8.68 -15.76
C ASP A 212 12.03 -9.99 -16.22
N GLN A 213 12.00 -11.00 -15.37
CA GLN A 213 11.35 -12.30 -15.64
C GLN A 213 9.91 -12.39 -15.11
N LEU A 214 9.47 -11.37 -14.38
CA LEU A 214 8.17 -11.36 -13.72
C LEU A 214 7.05 -11.02 -14.72
N SER A 215 5.92 -11.72 -14.60
CA SER A 215 4.66 -11.31 -15.21
C SER A 215 4.22 -9.93 -14.71
N GLY A 216 3.26 -9.29 -15.39
CA GLY A 216 2.73 -7.98 -14.97
C GLY A 216 2.20 -7.99 -13.53
N GLY A 217 1.41 -9.00 -13.18
CA GLY A 217 0.84 -9.14 -11.84
C GLY A 217 1.88 -9.45 -10.76
N GLU A 218 2.84 -10.35 -11.02
CA GLU A 218 3.93 -10.64 -10.08
C GLU A 218 4.81 -9.43 -9.83
N ARG A 219 5.12 -8.69 -10.89
CA ARG A 219 5.87 -7.44 -10.80
C ARG A 219 5.13 -6.42 -9.94
N ARG A 220 3.83 -6.23 -10.17
CA ARG A 220 3.03 -5.28 -9.40
C ARG A 220 2.94 -5.65 -7.93
N ARG A 221 2.77 -6.95 -7.61
CA ARG A 221 2.82 -7.43 -6.22
C ARG A 221 4.19 -7.17 -5.56
N CYS A 222 5.28 -7.38 -6.28
CA CYS A 222 6.63 -7.08 -5.78
C CYS A 222 6.82 -5.57 -5.51
N GLU A 223 6.32 -4.71 -6.39
CA GLU A 223 6.37 -3.24 -6.22
C GLU A 223 5.58 -2.77 -5.00
N ILE A 224 4.36 -3.31 -4.80
CA ILE A 224 3.54 -3.00 -3.63
C ILE A 224 4.22 -3.51 -2.35
N ALA A 225 4.78 -4.72 -2.35
CA ALA A 225 5.55 -5.25 -1.22
C ALA A 225 6.71 -4.34 -0.83
N ARG A 226 7.44 -3.78 -1.82
CA ARG A 226 8.49 -2.78 -1.58
C ARG A 226 7.95 -1.49 -0.96
N CYS A 227 6.79 -1.01 -1.42
CA CYS A 227 6.12 0.14 -0.82
C CYS A 227 5.72 -0.13 0.64
N VAL A 228 5.20 -1.31 0.94
CA VAL A 228 4.81 -1.70 2.31
C VAL A 228 6.04 -1.86 3.22
N ALA A 229 7.17 -2.31 2.68
CA ALA A 229 8.42 -2.49 3.43
C ALA A 229 8.91 -1.22 4.14
N ILE A 230 8.53 -0.02 3.69
CA ILE A 230 8.86 1.23 4.39
C ILE A 230 7.90 1.55 5.55
N SER A 231 6.90 0.71 5.84
CA SER A 231 5.81 0.94 6.82
C SER A 231 5.13 2.30 6.61
N PRO A 232 4.50 2.53 5.48
CA PRO A 232 3.90 3.82 5.17
C PRO A 232 2.62 4.06 5.98
N ARG A 233 2.26 5.34 6.19
CA ARG A 233 0.90 5.75 6.63
C ARG A 233 -0.05 5.86 5.45
N PHE A 234 0.50 6.28 4.30
CA PHE A 234 -0.25 6.47 3.07
C PHE A 234 0.47 5.81 1.90
N ILE A 235 -0.28 5.22 0.99
CA ILE A 235 0.22 4.71 -0.27
C ILE A 235 -0.52 5.40 -1.41
N MET A 236 0.25 5.95 -2.34
CA MET A 236 -0.26 6.55 -3.56
C MET A 236 -0.03 5.60 -4.73
N LEU A 237 -1.12 5.10 -5.32
CA LEU A 237 -1.11 4.14 -6.42
C LEU A 237 -1.47 4.84 -7.73
N ASP A 238 -0.49 5.01 -8.62
CA ASP A 238 -0.69 5.61 -9.93
C ASP A 238 -0.90 4.50 -10.98
N GLU A 239 -2.15 4.39 -11.47
CA GLU A 239 -2.60 3.39 -12.45
C GLU A 239 -2.17 1.94 -12.11
N PRO A 240 -2.52 1.40 -10.92
CA PRO A 240 -2.05 0.09 -10.50
C PRO A 240 -2.58 -1.08 -11.33
N PHE A 241 -3.65 -0.90 -12.09
CA PHE A 241 -4.26 -1.92 -12.93
C PHE A 241 -3.82 -1.86 -14.39
N ALA A 242 -3.02 -0.85 -14.77
CA ALA A 242 -2.59 -0.67 -16.16
C ALA A 242 -1.67 -1.82 -16.61
N GLY A 243 -2.04 -2.45 -17.74
CA GLY A 243 -1.24 -3.54 -18.33
C GLY A 243 -1.21 -4.82 -17.52
N VAL A 244 -2.19 -5.02 -16.63
CA VAL A 244 -2.35 -6.21 -15.78
C VAL A 244 -3.52 -7.03 -16.29
N ASP A 245 -3.38 -8.36 -16.28
CA ASP A 245 -4.47 -9.26 -16.65
C ASP A 245 -5.62 -9.25 -15.62
N PRO A 246 -6.87 -9.60 -16.00
CA PRO A 246 -8.03 -9.49 -15.11
C PRO A 246 -7.92 -10.29 -13.80
N ILE A 247 -7.25 -11.45 -13.81
CA ILE A 247 -7.06 -12.27 -12.61
C ILE A 247 -6.12 -11.56 -11.64
N ALA A 248 -5.01 -11.03 -12.16
CA ALA A 248 -4.06 -10.28 -11.36
C ALA A 248 -4.62 -8.93 -10.89
N VAL A 249 -5.53 -8.28 -11.62
CA VAL A 249 -6.26 -7.10 -11.14
C VAL A 249 -7.02 -7.43 -9.86
N GLU A 250 -7.74 -8.56 -9.84
CA GLU A 250 -8.45 -8.97 -8.62
C GLU A 250 -7.51 -9.23 -7.45
N ASP A 251 -6.35 -9.85 -7.68
CA ASP A 251 -5.32 -10.04 -6.65
C ASP A 251 -4.80 -8.71 -6.08
N ILE A 252 -4.55 -7.73 -6.95
CA ILE A 252 -4.12 -6.39 -6.53
C ILE A 252 -5.22 -5.69 -5.73
N GLN A 253 -6.48 -5.79 -6.14
CA GLN A 253 -7.61 -5.25 -5.39
C GLN A 253 -7.68 -5.83 -3.97
N PHE A 254 -7.48 -7.14 -3.82
CA PHE A 254 -7.42 -7.78 -2.50
C PHE A 254 -6.27 -7.24 -1.64
N ILE A 255 -5.09 -7.09 -2.23
CA ILE A 255 -3.93 -6.52 -1.54
C ILE A 255 -4.27 -5.10 -1.06
N VAL A 256 -4.82 -4.25 -1.92
CA VAL A 256 -5.20 -2.87 -1.57
C VAL A 256 -6.23 -2.86 -0.45
N TRP A 257 -7.24 -3.72 -0.51
CA TRP A 257 -8.24 -3.85 0.54
C TRP A 257 -7.64 -4.34 1.87
N ASP A 258 -6.66 -5.26 1.86
CA ASP A 258 -5.98 -5.72 3.07
C ASP A 258 -5.08 -4.63 3.67
N LEU A 259 -4.42 -3.83 2.84
CA LEU A 259 -3.63 -2.67 3.28
C LEU A 259 -4.49 -1.62 4.01
N LYS A 260 -5.72 -1.38 3.56
CA LYS A 260 -6.69 -0.55 4.28
C LYS A 260 -6.92 -1.05 5.70
N LYS A 261 -7.08 -2.37 5.90
CA LYS A 261 -7.26 -2.98 7.24
C LYS A 261 -6.04 -2.82 8.14
N ARG A 262 -4.87 -2.56 7.56
CA ARG A 262 -3.64 -2.26 8.28
C ARG A 262 -3.52 -0.78 8.64
N ASN A 263 -4.60 -0.04 8.59
CA ASN A 263 -4.64 1.38 8.86
C ASN A 263 -3.75 2.21 7.90
N ILE A 264 -3.63 1.78 6.64
CA ILE A 264 -2.93 2.53 5.59
C ILE A 264 -3.98 3.30 4.77
N GLY A 265 -3.80 4.61 4.65
CA GLY A 265 -4.61 5.43 3.74
C GLY A 265 -4.13 5.25 2.30
N ILE A 266 -5.03 5.03 1.36
CA ILE A 266 -4.67 4.74 -0.03
C ILE A 266 -5.34 5.74 -0.96
N LEU A 267 -4.52 6.45 -1.73
CA LEU A 267 -4.99 7.27 -2.85
C LEU A 267 -4.67 6.55 -4.15
N ILE A 268 -5.70 6.27 -4.94
CA ILE A 268 -5.58 5.51 -6.18
C ILE A 268 -6.09 6.33 -7.36
N THR A 269 -5.33 6.34 -8.46
CA THR A 269 -5.82 6.81 -9.76
C THR A 269 -5.70 5.69 -10.78
N ASP A 270 -6.70 5.53 -11.62
CA ASP A 270 -6.66 4.60 -12.75
C ASP A 270 -7.63 5.09 -13.83
N HIS A 271 -7.40 4.64 -15.06
CA HIS A 271 -8.34 4.84 -16.17
C HIS A 271 -9.43 3.75 -16.18
N ASN A 272 -9.22 2.63 -15.51
CA ASN A 272 -10.23 1.61 -15.31
C ASN A 272 -11.16 1.97 -14.14
N VAL A 273 -12.16 2.77 -14.47
CA VAL A 273 -13.09 3.35 -13.47
C VAL A 273 -13.83 2.28 -12.70
N GLN A 274 -14.28 1.21 -13.36
CA GLN A 274 -15.03 0.13 -12.74
C GLN A 274 -14.19 -0.56 -11.66
N GLU A 275 -12.94 -0.93 -11.98
CA GLU A 275 -12.06 -1.63 -11.05
C GLU A 275 -11.62 -0.73 -9.88
N THR A 276 -11.52 0.57 -10.12
CA THR A 276 -11.20 1.54 -9.06
C THR A 276 -12.39 1.77 -8.13
N LEU A 277 -13.58 2.08 -8.69
CA LEU A 277 -14.76 2.36 -7.88
C LEU A 277 -15.24 1.16 -7.07
N CYS A 278 -14.93 -0.08 -7.48
CA CYS A 278 -15.35 -1.25 -6.72
C CYS A 278 -14.59 -1.44 -5.41
N ILE A 279 -13.41 -0.83 -5.23
CA ILE A 279 -12.60 -0.93 -4.02
C ILE A 279 -12.51 0.36 -3.20
N THR A 280 -12.93 1.50 -3.74
CA THR A 280 -12.85 2.80 -3.06
C THR A 280 -14.02 3.00 -2.09
N ASP A 281 -13.76 3.70 -1.00
CA ASP A 281 -14.77 4.18 -0.05
C ASP A 281 -15.45 5.44 -0.55
N ARG A 282 -14.66 6.35 -1.13
CA ARG A 282 -15.11 7.56 -1.82
C ARG A 282 -14.16 7.91 -2.96
N ALA A 283 -14.58 8.81 -3.82
CA ALA A 283 -13.74 9.27 -4.91
C ALA A 283 -13.98 10.74 -5.24
N TYR A 284 -12.92 11.36 -5.76
CA TYR A 284 -12.94 12.68 -6.37
C TYR A 284 -12.96 12.52 -7.89
N LEU A 285 -13.82 13.24 -8.57
CA LEU A 285 -13.77 13.37 -10.02
C LEU A 285 -13.09 14.69 -10.39
N LEU A 286 -11.91 14.57 -10.96
CA LEU A 286 -11.15 15.71 -11.49
C LEU A 286 -11.52 15.91 -12.97
N PHE A 287 -11.89 17.14 -13.32
CA PHE A 287 -12.26 17.54 -14.66
C PHE A 287 -11.70 18.93 -14.95
N GLU A 288 -11.00 19.10 -16.07
CA GLU A 288 -10.36 20.37 -16.47
C GLU A 288 -9.55 21.05 -15.36
N GLY A 289 -8.82 20.26 -14.58
CA GLY A 289 -7.95 20.77 -13.51
C GLY A 289 -8.68 21.18 -12.22
N ARG A 290 -9.96 20.85 -12.04
CA ARG A 290 -10.75 21.13 -10.84
C ARG A 290 -11.49 19.90 -10.35
N ILE A 291 -11.82 19.83 -9.07
CA ILE A 291 -12.74 18.81 -8.55
C ILE A 291 -14.15 19.17 -9.02
N LEU A 292 -14.74 18.30 -9.83
CA LEU A 292 -16.10 18.42 -10.33
C LEU A 292 -17.11 17.78 -9.38
N PHE A 293 -16.71 16.69 -8.73
CA PHE A 293 -17.57 15.92 -7.82
C PHE A 293 -16.72 15.19 -6.77
N GLU A 294 -17.28 15.05 -5.57
CA GLU A 294 -16.77 14.21 -4.50
C GLU A 294 -17.94 13.42 -3.91
N GLY A 295 -17.73 12.16 -3.60
CA GLY A 295 -18.74 11.31 -2.95
C GLY A 295 -18.39 9.84 -2.98
N THR A 296 -19.32 9.01 -2.52
CA THR A 296 -19.22 7.54 -2.60
C THR A 296 -19.27 7.06 -4.05
N PRO A 297 -18.81 5.85 -4.34
CA PRO A 297 -18.93 5.26 -5.68
C PRO A 297 -20.37 5.23 -6.20
N GLU A 298 -21.35 5.01 -5.32
CA GLU A 298 -22.77 5.01 -5.65
C GLU A 298 -23.27 6.40 -6.06
N GLU A 299 -22.92 7.41 -5.27
CA GLU A 299 -23.26 8.81 -5.55
C GLU A 299 -22.65 9.28 -6.86
N LEU A 300 -21.39 8.90 -7.13
CA LEU A 300 -20.72 9.17 -8.39
C LEU A 300 -21.46 8.51 -9.56
N ALA A 301 -21.77 7.22 -9.43
CA ALA A 301 -22.47 6.45 -10.48
C ALA A 301 -23.89 6.94 -10.74
N ALA A 302 -24.57 7.53 -9.75
CA ALA A 302 -25.92 8.10 -9.87
C ALA A 302 -25.94 9.54 -10.40
N ASN A 303 -24.83 10.28 -10.25
CA ASN A 303 -24.77 11.69 -10.58
C ASN A 303 -24.84 11.94 -12.10
N LYS A 304 -25.81 12.73 -12.53
CA LYS A 304 -26.04 13.03 -13.95
C LYS A 304 -24.86 13.75 -14.61
N VAL A 305 -24.28 14.73 -13.93
CA VAL A 305 -23.12 15.50 -14.45
C VAL A 305 -21.90 14.60 -14.62
N VAL A 306 -21.66 13.67 -13.67
CA VAL A 306 -20.59 12.70 -13.73
C VAL A 306 -20.78 11.74 -14.90
N ARG A 307 -22.01 11.26 -15.13
CA ARG A 307 -22.36 10.38 -16.25
C ARG A 307 -22.15 11.06 -17.61
N GLU A 308 -22.61 12.27 -17.76
CA GLU A 308 -22.50 13.04 -19.01
C GLU A 308 -21.04 13.38 -19.35
N ASN A 309 -20.20 13.68 -18.37
CA ASN A 309 -18.83 14.14 -18.59
C ASN A 309 -17.76 13.04 -18.50
N TYR A 310 -18.06 11.88 -17.87
CA TYR A 310 -17.03 10.87 -17.60
C TYR A 310 -17.49 9.41 -17.71
N LEU A 311 -18.61 9.01 -17.05
CA LEU A 311 -18.96 7.59 -16.91
C LEU A 311 -19.77 6.98 -18.07
N SER A 312 -20.37 7.72 -18.92
CA SER A 312 -21.44 7.34 -19.84
C SER A 312 -22.77 6.95 -19.16
N ASN A 313 -23.87 7.07 -19.92
CA ASN A 313 -25.21 6.74 -19.41
C ASN A 313 -25.44 5.22 -19.20
N SER A 314 -24.66 4.37 -19.85
CA SER A 314 -24.72 2.90 -19.73
C SER A 314 -23.86 2.34 -18.58
N PHE A 315 -23.11 3.17 -17.87
CA PHE A 315 -22.24 2.70 -16.77
C PHE A 315 -23.07 2.09 -15.64
N VAL A 316 -22.69 0.88 -15.22
CA VAL A 316 -23.29 0.17 -14.08
C VAL A 316 -22.17 -0.18 -13.10
N LEU A 317 -22.23 0.36 -11.91
CA LEU A 317 -21.29 0.04 -10.83
C LEU A 317 -21.50 -1.40 -10.37
N LYS A 318 -20.44 -2.22 -10.48
CA LYS A 318 -20.42 -3.59 -9.97
C LYS A 318 -19.55 -3.60 -8.71
N LYS A 319 -20.15 -3.63 -7.54
CA LYS A 319 -19.42 -3.79 -6.28
C LYS A 319 -19.06 -5.23 -6.00
N LYS A 320 -17.90 -5.43 -5.35
CA LYS A 320 -17.44 -6.73 -4.86
C LYS A 320 -17.49 -6.71 -3.33
N ASP A 321 -17.97 -7.77 -2.73
CA ASP A 321 -17.88 -7.98 -1.27
C ASP A 321 -16.52 -8.63 -0.96
N PHE A 322 -15.51 -7.80 -0.71
CA PHE A 322 -14.15 -8.26 -0.42
C PHE A 322 -14.06 -9.05 0.89
N ALA A 323 -14.93 -8.81 1.86
CA ALA A 323 -14.96 -9.58 3.10
C ALA A 323 -15.39 -11.02 2.83
N LYS A 324 -16.46 -11.20 2.05
CA LYS A 324 -16.94 -12.53 1.64
C LYS A 324 -15.91 -13.26 0.77
N LEU A 325 -15.37 -12.56 -0.23
CA LEU A 325 -14.36 -13.12 -1.12
C LEU A 325 -13.06 -13.51 -0.38
N ALA A 326 -12.65 -12.77 0.66
CA ALA A 326 -11.52 -13.12 1.49
C ALA A 326 -11.72 -14.44 2.25
N ILE A 327 -12.94 -14.67 2.78
CA ILE A 327 -13.29 -15.92 3.46
C ILE A 327 -13.25 -17.10 2.47
N GLU A 328 -13.78 -16.90 1.27
CA GLU A 328 -13.77 -17.92 0.21
C GLU A 328 -12.34 -18.29 -0.21
N ARG A 329 -11.44 -17.30 -0.35
CA ARG A 329 -10.01 -17.51 -0.65
C ARG A 329 -9.31 -18.30 0.45
N GLN A 330 -9.51 -17.95 1.72
CA GLN A 330 -8.90 -18.68 2.84
C GLN A 330 -9.34 -20.14 2.90
N LYS A 331 -10.59 -20.45 2.52
CA LYS A 331 -11.08 -21.83 2.43
C LYS A 331 -10.42 -22.61 1.30
N LYS A 332 -10.19 -21.97 0.15
CA LYS A 332 -9.47 -22.57 -0.99
C LYS A 332 -8.01 -22.86 -0.66
N ASP A 333 -7.30 -21.88 -0.09
CA ASP A 333 -5.89 -22.03 0.27
C ASP A 333 -5.70 -23.20 1.28
N LYS A 334 -6.59 -23.35 2.27
CA LYS A 334 -6.59 -24.48 3.21
C LYS A 334 -6.97 -25.83 2.59
N GLY A 335 -7.80 -25.84 1.55
CA GLY A 335 -8.14 -27.03 0.78
C GLY A 335 -6.98 -27.55 -0.07
N GLU A 336 -6.26 -26.65 -0.72
CA GLU A 336 -5.09 -26.99 -1.54
C GLU A 336 -3.88 -27.45 -0.70
N GLU A 337 -3.72 -26.93 0.54
CA GLU A 337 -2.68 -27.44 1.47
C GLU A 337 -2.95 -28.87 1.94
N ASN A 338 -4.21 -29.28 2.09
CA ASN A 338 -4.57 -30.64 2.48
C ASN A 338 -4.43 -31.65 1.32
N GLU A 339 -4.64 -31.23 0.08
CA GLU A 339 -4.43 -32.10 -1.10
C GLU A 339 -2.93 -32.24 -1.49
N ALA A 340 -2.07 -31.33 -1.04
CA ALA A 340 -0.62 -31.40 -1.29
C ALA A 340 0.14 -32.21 -0.23
N THR A 341 -0.55 -32.65 0.83
CA THR A 341 0.01 -33.45 1.96
C THR A 341 -0.43 -34.92 1.93
N ASP A 342 -1.34 -35.31 1.05
CA ASP A 342 -1.72 -36.69 0.74
C ASP A 342 -0.97 -37.17 -0.54
#